data_d8e791694d0d145f9cf700b5dad07c8c
#
_entry.id   d8e791694d0d145f9cf700b5dad07c8c
#
_cell.length_a   1.000
_cell.length_b   1.000
_cell.length_c   1.000
_cell.angle_alpha   90.00
_cell.angle_beta   90.00
_cell.angle_gamma   90.00
#
_symmetry.space_group_name_H-M   'P 1'
#
loop_
_entity.id
_entity.type
_entity.pdbx_description
1 polymer ?
#
loop_
_entity_poly.entity_id
_entity_poly.type
_entity_poly.pdbx_seq_one_letter_code
_entity_poly.pdbx_strand_id
1 'polypeptide(L)'
;MLASFEADERTGSRGSLSLEEHAEAQFVARLVARDESAFNELVLAYERRVFALVFRMLGRRDEAEDLAQEVFVQVFKAIDQFRGESKLSTWIYRIAVNLCKNKTKYLARRHAGDQDDVDAMAERAPLTAAKGVSVGDVSRPDELVEGMQLEQIVKVAIGTLEPDFREVLVLRDVEDMSYEEIASITGLPDGTVKSRIHRARAQLKALVELAMGEKLRGGK
;
A
#
# COMPACT_ATOMS: atom_id res chain seq x y z
N MET A 1 -10.86 56.86 39.46
CA MET A 1 -11.57 55.63 39.15
C MET A 1 -11.15 55.21 37.75
N LEU A 2 -10.18 54.34 37.66
CA LEU A 2 -9.65 53.80 36.44
C LEU A 2 -10.38 52.46 36.18
N ALA A 3 -11.16 52.38 35.10
CA ALA A 3 -11.77 51.17 34.66
C ALA A 3 -10.87 50.57 33.54
N SER A 4 -10.25 49.46 33.85
CA SER A 4 -9.43 48.66 32.96
C SER A 4 -10.30 48.00 31.90
N PHE A 5 -9.96 48.25 30.65
CA PHE A 5 -10.55 47.63 29.48
C PHE A 5 -9.66 46.40 29.17
N GLU A 6 -10.07 45.22 29.62
CA GLU A 6 -9.45 43.98 29.18
C GLU A 6 -9.98 43.61 27.79
N ALA A 7 -9.10 43.76 26.81
CA ALA A 7 -9.36 43.29 25.46
C ALA A 7 -9.28 41.73 25.44
N ASP A 8 -10.39 41.12 25.09
CA ASP A 8 -10.52 39.66 24.85
C ASP A 8 -9.76 39.27 23.54
N GLU A 9 -8.49 38.87 23.69
CA GLU A 9 -7.71 38.30 22.62
C GLU A 9 -8.09 36.82 22.39
N ARG A 10 -9.28 36.54 21.89
CA ARG A 10 -9.65 35.26 21.30
C ARG A 10 -9.70 35.35 19.79
N THR A 11 -8.58 35.68 19.17
CA THR A 11 -8.43 35.48 17.74
C THR A 11 -7.84 34.10 17.50
N GLY A 12 -8.71 33.18 17.03
CA GLY A 12 -8.38 31.81 16.76
C GLY A 12 -7.13 31.64 15.90
N SER A 13 -6.20 30.89 16.40
CA SER A 13 -5.06 30.33 15.68
C SER A 13 -5.59 29.52 14.48
N ARG A 14 -5.71 30.17 13.32
CA ARG A 14 -5.67 29.47 12.04
C ARG A 14 -4.24 28.93 11.93
N GLY A 15 -4.04 27.64 12.27
CA GLY A 15 -2.76 27.00 12.16
C GLY A 15 -2.14 27.25 10.78
N SER A 16 -0.95 27.85 10.76
CA SER A 16 -0.19 27.97 9.52
C SER A 16 0.13 26.53 9.08
N LEU A 17 -0.29 26.18 7.88
CA LEU A 17 0.07 24.91 7.26
C LEU A 17 1.60 24.78 7.25
N SER A 18 2.11 23.57 7.44
CA SER A 18 3.54 23.28 7.30
C SER A 18 4.01 23.57 5.87
N LEU A 19 5.31 23.75 5.66
CA LEU A 19 5.86 23.95 4.32
C LEU A 19 5.52 22.79 3.38
N GLU A 20 5.48 21.59 3.91
CA GLU A 20 5.10 20.37 3.16
C GLU A 20 3.62 20.38 2.76
N GLU A 21 2.72 20.76 3.66
CA GLU A 21 1.29 20.88 3.37
C GLU A 21 1.00 21.97 2.32
N HIS A 22 1.76 23.08 2.35
CA HIS A 22 1.66 24.12 1.31
C HIS A 22 2.12 23.62 -0.05
N ALA A 23 3.24 22.89 -0.10
CA ALA A 23 3.75 22.32 -1.35
C ALA A 23 2.77 21.27 -1.93
N GLU A 24 2.20 20.42 -1.08
CA GLU A 24 1.18 19.45 -1.50
C GLU A 24 -0.07 20.17 -2.02
N ALA A 25 -0.56 21.20 -1.34
CA ALA A 25 -1.72 21.97 -1.77
C ALA A 25 -1.50 22.65 -3.13
N GLN A 26 -0.31 23.23 -3.38
CA GLN A 26 0.04 23.80 -4.68
C GLN A 26 0.11 22.72 -5.77
N PHE A 27 0.68 21.58 -5.46
CA PHE A 27 0.75 20.45 -6.40
C PHE A 27 -0.65 19.93 -6.76
N VAL A 28 -1.52 19.78 -5.77
CA VAL A 28 -2.93 19.40 -5.98
C VAL A 28 -3.66 20.44 -6.83
N ALA A 29 -3.45 21.72 -6.59
CA ALA A 29 -4.07 22.78 -7.41
C ALA A 29 -3.67 22.67 -8.90
N ARG A 30 -2.41 22.34 -9.19
CA ARG A 30 -1.94 22.07 -10.57
C ARG A 30 -2.63 20.83 -11.16
N LEU A 31 -2.78 19.74 -10.39
CA LEU A 31 -3.49 18.53 -10.83
C LEU A 31 -4.97 18.84 -11.14
N VAL A 32 -5.65 19.59 -10.29
CA VAL A 32 -7.06 20.03 -10.52
C VAL A 32 -7.15 20.92 -11.77
N ALA A 33 -6.17 21.79 -12.00
CA ALA A 33 -6.08 22.59 -13.22
C ALA A 33 -5.75 21.78 -14.49
N ARG A 34 -5.59 20.44 -14.37
CA ARG A 34 -5.25 19.51 -15.47
C ARG A 34 -3.89 19.80 -16.09
N ASP A 35 -2.94 20.31 -15.31
CA ASP A 35 -1.56 20.50 -15.74
C ASP A 35 -0.91 19.15 -16.06
N GLU A 36 -0.57 18.94 -17.33
CA GLU A 36 0.04 17.69 -17.83
C GLU A 36 1.36 17.37 -17.13
N SER A 37 2.18 18.42 -16.87
CA SER A 37 3.46 18.23 -16.17
C SER A 37 3.26 17.78 -14.73
N ALA A 38 2.24 18.27 -14.04
CA ALA A 38 1.90 17.82 -12.68
C ALA A 38 1.44 16.34 -12.67
N PHE A 39 0.68 15.89 -13.66
CA PHE A 39 0.32 14.49 -13.78
C PHE A 39 1.51 13.59 -14.07
N ASN A 40 2.45 14.02 -14.92
CA ASN A 40 3.69 13.30 -15.17
C ASN A 40 4.54 13.19 -13.89
N GLU A 41 4.67 14.28 -13.12
CA GLU A 41 5.34 14.30 -11.81
C GLU A 41 4.68 13.31 -10.85
N LEU A 42 3.34 13.30 -10.79
CA LEU A 42 2.58 12.37 -9.93
C LEU A 42 2.85 10.92 -10.31
N VAL A 43 2.75 10.57 -11.60
CA VAL A 43 3.01 9.21 -12.07
C VAL A 43 4.43 8.79 -11.70
N LEU A 44 5.44 9.60 -12.01
CA LEU A 44 6.85 9.31 -11.68
C LEU A 44 7.09 9.12 -10.18
N ALA A 45 6.40 9.88 -9.34
CA ALA A 45 6.52 9.79 -7.88
C ALA A 45 5.88 8.54 -7.29
N TYR A 46 4.77 8.06 -7.88
CA TYR A 46 3.93 7.02 -7.28
C TYR A 46 3.91 5.70 -8.05
N GLU A 47 4.34 5.62 -9.32
CA GLU A 47 4.19 4.42 -10.16
C GLU A 47 4.75 3.15 -9.51
N ARG A 48 5.98 3.24 -8.96
CA ARG A 48 6.64 2.09 -8.32
C ARG A 48 5.92 1.64 -7.06
N ARG A 49 5.44 2.59 -6.25
CA ARG A 49 4.73 2.29 -4.99
C ARG A 49 3.35 1.71 -5.28
N VAL A 50 2.61 2.32 -6.20
CA VAL A 50 1.28 1.84 -6.61
C VAL A 50 1.39 0.44 -7.21
N PHE A 51 2.33 0.22 -8.14
CA PHE A 51 2.57 -1.11 -8.70
C PHE A 51 2.92 -2.13 -7.62
N ALA A 52 3.86 -1.80 -6.71
CA ALA A 52 4.27 -2.69 -5.65
C ALA A 52 3.13 -3.05 -4.69
N LEU A 53 2.27 -2.07 -4.31
CA LEU A 53 1.08 -2.29 -3.51
C LEU A 53 0.11 -3.23 -4.23
N VAL A 54 -0.27 -2.89 -5.47
CA VAL A 54 -1.21 -3.68 -6.28
C VAL A 54 -0.70 -5.11 -6.47
N PHE A 55 0.59 -5.26 -6.78
CA PHE A 55 1.19 -6.57 -6.96
C PHE A 55 1.19 -7.42 -5.67
N ARG A 56 1.47 -6.83 -4.50
CA ARG A 56 1.36 -7.54 -3.21
C ARG A 56 -0.08 -7.95 -2.90
N MET A 57 -1.05 -7.16 -3.36
CA MET A 57 -2.47 -7.46 -3.16
C MET A 57 -2.98 -8.58 -4.08
N LEU A 58 -2.60 -8.58 -5.36
CA LEU A 58 -3.11 -9.51 -6.38
C LEU A 58 -2.24 -10.78 -6.55
N GLY A 59 -0.93 -10.67 -6.39
CA GLY A 59 0.03 -11.76 -6.56
C GLY A 59 0.37 -12.10 -8.02
N ARG A 60 -0.24 -11.45 -9.01
CA ARG A 60 -0.03 -11.65 -10.45
C ARG A 60 0.49 -10.38 -11.09
N ARG A 61 1.59 -10.51 -11.84
CA ARG A 61 2.32 -9.35 -12.35
C ARG A 61 1.55 -8.64 -13.47
N ASP A 62 1.07 -9.39 -14.43
CA ASP A 62 0.28 -8.90 -15.57
C ASP A 62 -0.94 -8.10 -15.11
N GLU A 63 -1.73 -8.67 -14.19
CA GLU A 63 -2.88 -8.00 -13.61
C GLU A 63 -2.50 -6.78 -12.77
N ALA A 64 -1.32 -6.80 -12.14
CA ALA A 64 -0.85 -5.68 -11.34
C ALA A 64 -0.37 -4.51 -12.22
N GLU A 65 0.26 -4.78 -13.36
CA GLU A 65 0.67 -3.75 -14.32
C GLU A 65 -0.56 -3.04 -14.90
N ASP A 66 -1.56 -3.79 -15.35
CA ASP A 66 -2.82 -3.24 -15.86
C ASP A 66 -3.57 -2.41 -14.80
N LEU A 67 -3.70 -2.98 -13.58
CA LEU A 67 -4.45 -2.32 -12.53
C LEU A 67 -3.72 -1.07 -11.99
N ALA A 68 -2.38 -1.07 -11.95
CA ALA A 68 -1.60 0.11 -11.58
C ALA A 68 -1.81 1.26 -12.56
N GLN A 69 -1.90 0.98 -13.86
CA GLN A 69 -2.25 2.00 -14.87
C GLN A 69 -3.68 2.51 -14.64
N GLU A 70 -4.63 1.62 -14.37
CA GLU A 70 -6.02 1.99 -14.09
C GLU A 70 -6.12 2.90 -12.85
N VAL A 71 -5.29 2.69 -11.82
CA VAL A 71 -5.22 3.59 -10.65
C VAL A 71 -4.96 5.03 -11.09
N PHE A 72 -3.96 5.28 -11.94
CA PHE A 72 -3.64 6.63 -12.40
C PHE A 72 -4.74 7.22 -13.30
N VAL A 73 -5.40 6.40 -14.11
CA VAL A 73 -6.57 6.83 -14.88
C VAL A 73 -7.71 7.26 -13.93
N GLN A 74 -7.94 6.52 -12.85
CA GLN A 74 -8.95 6.90 -11.85
C GLN A 74 -8.55 8.13 -11.05
N VAL A 75 -7.26 8.27 -10.67
CA VAL A 75 -6.73 9.49 -10.05
C VAL A 75 -6.98 10.68 -10.95
N PHE A 76 -6.63 10.59 -12.24
CA PHE A 76 -6.88 11.66 -13.22
C PHE A 76 -8.37 12.03 -13.31
N LYS A 77 -9.26 11.04 -13.34
CA LYS A 77 -10.70 11.28 -13.43
C LYS A 77 -11.29 11.90 -12.18
N ALA A 78 -10.77 11.53 -11.01
CA ALA A 78 -11.38 11.85 -9.72
C ALA A 78 -10.66 12.94 -8.93
N ILE A 79 -9.58 13.55 -9.46
CA ILE A 79 -8.78 14.53 -8.72
C ILE A 79 -9.60 15.75 -8.24
N ASP A 80 -10.63 16.14 -8.98
CA ASP A 80 -11.53 17.23 -8.60
C ASP A 80 -12.32 16.92 -7.31
N GLN A 81 -12.40 15.65 -6.90
CA GLN A 81 -13.06 15.18 -5.68
C GLN A 81 -12.12 15.14 -4.47
N PHE A 82 -10.83 15.35 -4.68
CA PHE A 82 -9.86 15.39 -3.60
C PHE A 82 -10.02 16.68 -2.79
N ARG A 83 -10.42 16.56 -1.51
CA ARG A 83 -10.74 17.70 -0.63
C ARG A 83 -9.60 18.11 0.30
N GLY A 84 -8.44 17.45 0.25
CA GLY A 84 -7.34 17.72 1.17
C GLY A 84 -7.59 17.26 2.62
N GLU A 85 -8.58 16.42 2.86
CA GLU A 85 -8.90 15.87 4.20
C GLU A 85 -7.89 14.78 4.64
N SER A 86 -7.05 14.33 3.72
CA SER A 86 -5.95 13.39 3.94
C SER A 86 -4.79 13.75 3.03
N LYS A 87 -3.61 13.15 3.26
CA LYS A 87 -2.50 13.27 2.31
C LYS A 87 -2.91 12.73 0.93
N LEU A 88 -2.37 13.32 -0.12
CA LEU A 88 -2.60 12.87 -1.50
C LEU A 88 -2.21 11.39 -1.67
N SER A 89 -1.11 10.95 -1.05
CA SER A 89 -0.69 9.54 -1.05
C SER A 89 -1.75 8.60 -0.48
N THR A 90 -2.35 8.95 0.66
CA THR A 90 -3.42 8.16 1.31
C THR A 90 -4.64 8.05 0.40
N TRP A 91 -4.99 9.13 -0.31
CA TRP A 91 -6.10 9.13 -1.26
C TRP A 91 -5.83 8.26 -2.48
N ILE A 92 -4.62 8.33 -3.07
CA ILE A 92 -4.19 7.47 -4.18
C ILE A 92 -4.24 5.99 -3.76
N TYR A 93 -3.72 5.65 -2.58
CA TYR A 93 -3.75 4.28 -2.07
C TYR A 93 -5.15 3.78 -1.78
N ARG A 94 -6.08 4.65 -1.36
CA ARG A 94 -7.50 4.29 -1.24
C ARG A 94 -8.09 3.87 -2.59
N ILE A 95 -7.78 4.58 -3.67
CA ILE A 95 -8.19 4.22 -5.03
C ILE A 95 -7.59 2.86 -5.40
N ALA A 96 -6.29 2.67 -5.21
CA ALA A 96 -5.59 1.42 -5.53
C ALA A 96 -6.18 0.23 -4.79
N VAL A 97 -6.38 0.34 -3.47
CA VAL A 97 -6.96 -0.73 -2.64
C VAL A 97 -8.38 -1.07 -3.08
N ASN A 98 -9.21 -0.07 -3.38
CA ASN A 98 -10.58 -0.30 -3.84
C ASN A 98 -10.60 -1.03 -5.20
N LEU A 99 -9.73 -0.67 -6.12
CA LEU A 99 -9.59 -1.37 -7.40
C LEU A 99 -9.11 -2.81 -7.20
N CYS A 100 -8.12 -3.05 -6.32
CA CYS A 100 -7.69 -4.40 -5.96
C CYS A 100 -8.84 -5.25 -5.39
N LYS A 101 -9.62 -4.70 -4.45
CA LYS A 101 -10.80 -5.39 -3.89
C LYS A 101 -11.82 -5.76 -4.96
N ASN A 102 -12.11 -4.83 -5.87
CA ASN A 102 -13.06 -5.08 -6.96
C ASN A 102 -12.54 -6.16 -7.90
N LYS A 103 -11.27 -6.12 -8.27
CA LYS A 103 -10.61 -7.13 -9.11
C LYS A 103 -10.62 -8.51 -8.45
N THR A 104 -10.24 -8.59 -7.17
CA THR A 104 -10.26 -9.86 -6.41
C THR A 104 -11.67 -10.46 -6.34
N LYS A 105 -12.69 -9.63 -6.08
CA LYS A 105 -14.09 -10.08 -6.09
C LYS A 105 -14.56 -10.54 -7.48
N TYR A 106 -14.11 -9.89 -8.53
CA TYR A 106 -14.41 -10.28 -9.90
C TYR A 106 -13.81 -11.63 -10.24
N LEU A 107 -12.51 -11.82 -9.93
CA LEU A 107 -11.79 -13.09 -10.15
C LEU A 107 -12.42 -14.23 -9.35
N ALA A 108 -12.74 -14.02 -8.07
CA ALA A 108 -13.39 -15.04 -7.25
C ALA A 108 -14.75 -15.49 -7.82
N ARG A 109 -15.56 -14.55 -8.37
CA ARG A 109 -16.83 -14.89 -9.01
C ARG A 109 -16.65 -15.66 -10.31
N ARG A 110 -15.64 -15.32 -11.10
CA ARG A 110 -15.32 -16.02 -12.34
C ARG A 110 -14.89 -17.46 -12.06
N HIS A 111 -14.02 -17.68 -11.09
CA HIS A 111 -13.58 -19.03 -10.69
C HIS A 111 -14.72 -19.87 -10.06
N ALA A 112 -15.70 -19.24 -9.43
CA ALA A 112 -16.86 -19.96 -8.91
C ALA A 112 -17.86 -20.37 -10.02
N GLY A 113 -17.80 -19.72 -11.18
CA GLY A 113 -18.60 -20.06 -12.37
C GLY A 113 -17.96 -21.09 -13.31
N ASP A 114 -16.66 -21.20 -13.30
CA ASP A 114 -15.86 -22.13 -14.12
C ASP A 114 -15.35 -23.27 -13.22
N GLN A 115 -16.21 -24.26 -12.93
CA GLN A 115 -15.83 -25.45 -12.15
C GLN A 115 -15.00 -26.48 -12.95
N ASP A 116 -14.47 -26.14 -14.12
CA ASP A 116 -13.76 -27.08 -15.01
C ASP A 116 -12.26 -26.77 -15.26
N ASP A 117 -11.63 -25.80 -14.58
CA ASP A 117 -10.18 -25.53 -14.76
C ASP A 117 -9.41 -25.64 -13.45
N VAL A 118 -8.97 -26.88 -13.14
CA VAL A 118 -8.15 -27.25 -11.97
C VAL A 118 -6.68 -26.81 -12.13
N ASP A 119 -6.25 -26.28 -13.28
CA ASP A 119 -4.84 -26.03 -13.58
C ASP A 119 -4.35 -24.59 -13.34
N ALA A 120 -5.18 -23.67 -12.86
CA ALA A 120 -4.78 -22.28 -12.65
C ALA A 120 -3.98 -21.99 -11.37
N MET A 121 -3.58 -23.00 -10.60
CA MET A 121 -2.80 -22.84 -9.36
C MET A 121 -1.28 -22.85 -9.52
N ALA A 122 -0.75 -23.07 -10.73
CA ALA A 122 0.67 -23.34 -10.96
C ALA A 122 1.52 -22.15 -11.41
N GLU A 123 0.95 -21.00 -11.74
CA GLU A 123 1.74 -19.83 -12.19
C GLU A 123 1.77 -18.67 -11.18
N ARG A 124 2.16 -18.96 -9.94
CA ARG A 124 2.69 -17.92 -9.07
C ARG A 124 4.16 -17.70 -9.43
N ALA A 125 4.39 -16.86 -10.44
CA ALA A 125 5.75 -16.49 -10.82
C ALA A 125 6.50 -15.89 -9.62
N PRO A 126 7.75 -16.31 -9.36
CA PRO A 126 8.55 -15.72 -8.30
C PRO A 126 8.81 -14.24 -8.61
N LEU A 127 8.57 -13.40 -7.62
CA LEU A 127 8.86 -11.97 -7.64
C LEU A 127 10.36 -11.72 -7.84
N THR A 128 10.82 -11.57 -9.07
CA THR A 128 12.15 -11.05 -9.32
C THR A 128 12.16 -9.54 -9.12
N ALA A 129 12.74 -9.16 -7.99
CA ALA A 129 13.39 -7.90 -7.66
C ALA A 129 13.04 -6.61 -8.42
N ALA A 130 12.30 -5.72 -7.77
CA ALA A 130 12.59 -4.31 -7.91
C ALA A 130 13.77 -3.98 -6.97
N LYS A 131 14.98 -3.87 -7.51
CA LYS A 131 16.17 -3.42 -6.78
C LYS A 131 15.99 -1.96 -6.35
N GLY A 132 15.86 -1.75 -5.06
CA GLY A 132 16.11 -0.52 -4.39
C GLY A 132 16.89 -0.86 -3.13
N VAL A 133 18.14 -1.33 -3.29
CA VAL A 133 19.06 -1.57 -2.18
C VAL A 133 19.91 -0.32 -2.04
N SER A 134 19.75 0.37 -0.92
CA SER A 134 20.72 1.29 -0.39
C SER A 134 21.99 0.49 -0.06
N VAL A 135 23.10 0.82 -0.71
CA VAL A 135 24.41 0.20 -0.45
C VAL A 135 24.94 0.76 0.87
N GLY A 136 24.87 -0.07 1.88
CA GLY A 136 25.55 0.14 3.15
C GLY A 136 25.78 -1.20 3.81
N ASP A 137 27.02 -1.60 3.83
CA ASP A 137 27.64 -2.74 4.47
C ASP A 137 27.89 -3.96 3.57
N VAL A 138 29.17 -4.35 3.49
CA VAL A 138 29.64 -5.49 2.69
C VAL A 138 29.41 -6.76 3.51
N SER A 139 28.17 -7.28 3.44
CA SER A 139 27.81 -8.59 3.99
C SER A 139 28.50 -9.69 3.17
N ARG A 140 28.87 -10.79 3.83
CA ARG A 140 29.47 -11.96 3.19
C ARG A 140 28.51 -12.52 2.12
N PRO A 141 29.02 -13.13 1.02
CA PRO A 141 28.18 -13.68 -0.06
C PRO A 141 27.08 -14.64 0.43
N ASP A 142 27.37 -15.42 1.47
CA ASP A 142 26.46 -16.40 2.08
C ASP A 142 25.28 -15.70 2.78
N GLU A 143 25.54 -14.61 3.52
CA GLU A 143 24.51 -13.80 4.19
C GLU A 143 23.61 -13.09 3.18
N LEU A 144 24.14 -12.68 2.03
CA LEU A 144 23.36 -12.09 0.93
C LEU A 144 22.42 -13.12 0.30
N VAL A 145 22.88 -14.35 0.10
CA VAL A 145 22.06 -15.44 -0.45
C VAL A 145 20.96 -15.84 0.54
N GLU A 146 21.28 -15.95 1.84
CA GLU A 146 20.29 -16.22 2.88
C GLU A 146 19.27 -15.11 3.02
N GLY A 147 19.70 -13.84 2.96
CA GLY A 147 18.80 -12.68 2.98
C GLY A 147 17.84 -12.65 1.79
N MET A 148 18.31 -12.93 0.58
CA MET A 148 17.47 -13.03 -0.62
C MET A 148 16.46 -14.18 -0.52
N GLN A 149 16.84 -15.29 0.09
CA GLN A 149 15.95 -16.43 0.30
C GLN A 149 14.87 -16.14 1.32
N LEU A 150 15.21 -15.46 2.43
CA LEU A 150 14.25 -15.03 3.45
C LEU A 150 13.26 -14.02 2.87
N GLU A 151 13.73 -13.05 2.10
CA GLU A 151 12.87 -12.09 1.41
C GLU A 151 11.85 -12.78 0.51
N GLN A 152 12.27 -13.80 -0.23
CA GLN A 152 11.38 -14.58 -1.09
C GLN A 152 10.35 -15.38 -0.27
N ILE A 153 10.75 -16.00 0.84
CA ILE A 153 9.85 -16.70 1.75
C ILE A 153 8.78 -15.74 2.29
N VAL A 154 9.20 -14.57 2.77
CA VAL A 154 8.27 -13.56 3.30
C VAL A 154 7.29 -13.08 2.22
N LYS A 155 7.77 -12.83 0.99
CA LYS A 155 6.91 -12.43 -0.14
C LYS A 155 5.84 -13.49 -0.45
N VAL A 156 6.23 -14.76 -0.51
CA VAL A 156 5.30 -15.88 -0.73
C VAL A 156 4.32 -15.98 0.42
N ALA A 157 4.79 -15.89 1.66
CA ALA A 157 3.95 -15.96 2.85
C ALA A 157 2.91 -14.81 2.89
N ILE A 158 3.30 -13.57 2.54
CA ILE A 158 2.34 -12.46 2.38
C ILE A 158 1.29 -12.80 1.32
N GLY A 159 1.69 -13.36 0.18
CA GLY A 159 0.78 -13.80 -0.89
C GLY A 159 -0.19 -14.91 -0.47
N THR A 160 0.12 -15.67 0.58
CA THR A 160 -0.73 -16.77 1.09
C THR A 160 -1.76 -16.29 2.11
N LEU A 161 -1.56 -15.11 2.73
CA LEU A 161 -2.54 -14.54 3.67
C LEU A 161 -3.89 -14.33 3.00
N GLU A 162 -4.96 -14.45 3.80
CA GLU A 162 -6.29 -14.01 3.36
C GLU A 162 -6.27 -12.53 2.94
N PRO A 163 -7.05 -12.14 1.91
CA PRO A 163 -7.03 -10.78 1.36
C PRO A 163 -7.18 -9.69 2.42
N ASP A 164 -8.06 -9.86 3.39
CA ASP A 164 -8.33 -8.89 4.46
C ASP A 164 -7.14 -8.68 5.42
N PHE A 165 -6.39 -9.74 5.70
CA PHE A 165 -5.18 -9.66 6.54
C PHE A 165 -3.99 -9.14 5.74
N ARG A 166 -3.86 -9.54 4.47
CA ARG A 166 -2.83 -9.05 3.57
C ARG A 166 -2.93 -7.54 3.36
N GLU A 167 -4.15 -7.03 3.15
CA GLU A 167 -4.42 -5.61 2.96
C GLU A 167 -3.84 -4.76 4.10
N VAL A 168 -4.27 -5.02 5.34
CA VAL A 168 -3.85 -4.21 6.48
C VAL A 168 -2.37 -4.39 6.82
N LEU A 169 -1.80 -5.58 6.58
CA LEU A 169 -0.39 -5.87 6.78
C LEU A 169 0.48 -5.09 5.79
N VAL A 170 0.13 -5.11 4.50
CA VAL A 170 0.88 -4.40 3.46
C VAL A 170 0.81 -2.90 3.71
N LEU A 171 -0.36 -2.34 3.99
CA LEU A 171 -0.50 -0.92 4.28
C LEU A 171 0.31 -0.50 5.51
N ARG A 172 0.37 -1.33 6.57
CA ARG A 172 1.08 -0.99 7.80
C ARG A 172 2.59 -1.25 7.73
N ASP A 173 2.98 -2.46 7.33
CA ASP A 173 4.35 -2.94 7.52
C ASP A 173 5.22 -2.73 6.27
N VAL A 174 4.62 -2.43 5.13
CA VAL A 174 5.34 -2.16 3.88
C VAL A 174 5.22 -0.70 3.45
N GLU A 175 4.02 -0.12 3.53
CA GLU A 175 3.79 1.28 3.16
C GLU A 175 3.90 2.25 4.36
N ASP A 176 4.17 1.73 5.59
CA ASP A 176 4.37 2.46 6.85
C ASP A 176 3.25 3.46 7.19
N MET A 177 2.01 3.09 6.87
CA MET A 177 0.85 3.93 7.14
C MET A 177 0.43 3.90 8.60
N SER A 178 -0.09 5.01 9.12
CA SER A 178 -0.71 5.07 10.44
C SER A 178 -2.00 4.25 10.51
N TYR A 179 -2.46 3.91 11.71
CA TYR A 179 -3.73 3.20 11.87
C TYR A 179 -4.91 4.01 11.36
N GLU A 180 -4.88 5.33 11.55
CA GLU A 180 -5.89 6.28 11.07
C GLU A 180 -5.94 6.32 9.54
N GLU A 181 -4.77 6.36 8.88
CA GLU A 181 -4.69 6.30 7.42
C GLU A 181 -5.23 4.98 6.89
N ILE A 182 -4.88 3.84 7.53
CA ILE A 182 -5.40 2.52 7.15
C ILE A 182 -6.92 2.45 7.36
N ALA A 183 -7.43 2.95 8.48
CA ALA A 183 -8.88 3.02 8.74
C ALA A 183 -9.60 3.83 7.66
N SER A 184 -9.02 4.98 7.29
CA SER A 184 -9.52 5.83 6.20
C SER A 184 -9.54 5.13 4.84
N ILE A 185 -8.49 4.35 4.52
CA ILE A 185 -8.38 3.61 3.25
C ILE A 185 -9.34 2.43 3.21
N THR A 186 -9.39 1.64 4.29
CA THR A 186 -10.12 0.36 4.32
C THR A 186 -11.60 0.52 4.69
N GLY A 187 -11.97 1.64 5.31
CA GLY A 187 -13.29 1.87 5.90
C GLY A 187 -13.53 1.09 7.19
N LEU A 188 -12.48 0.56 7.81
CA LEU A 188 -12.58 -0.22 9.05
C LEU A 188 -12.42 0.69 10.28
N PRO A 189 -13.10 0.38 11.40
CA PRO A 189 -12.83 1.03 12.68
C PRO A 189 -11.38 0.78 13.15
N ASP A 190 -10.75 1.76 13.82
CA ASP A 190 -9.36 1.69 14.32
C ASP A 190 -9.07 0.43 15.14
N GLY A 191 -9.99 0.04 16.05
CA GLY A 191 -9.86 -1.17 16.82
C GLY A 191 -9.82 -2.44 15.97
N THR A 192 -10.57 -2.45 14.86
CA THR A 192 -10.55 -3.54 13.88
C THR A 192 -9.24 -3.56 13.11
N VAL A 193 -8.73 -2.40 12.69
CA VAL A 193 -7.42 -2.29 12.03
C VAL A 193 -6.33 -2.87 12.91
N LYS A 194 -6.24 -2.43 14.18
CA LYS A 194 -5.25 -2.92 15.16
C LYS A 194 -5.32 -4.44 15.34
N SER A 195 -6.53 -4.97 15.54
CA SER A 195 -6.72 -6.42 15.77
C SER A 195 -6.40 -7.25 14.51
N ARG A 196 -6.75 -6.75 13.32
CA ARG A 196 -6.42 -7.42 12.03
C ARG A 196 -4.92 -7.42 11.78
N ILE A 197 -4.22 -6.30 12.00
CA ILE A 197 -2.75 -6.23 11.86
C ILE A 197 -2.08 -7.23 12.81
N HIS A 198 -2.51 -7.28 14.07
CA HIS A 198 -1.96 -8.24 15.02
C HIS A 198 -2.13 -9.70 14.57
N ARG A 199 -3.33 -10.06 14.10
CA ARG A 199 -3.62 -11.41 13.57
C ARG A 199 -2.83 -11.70 12.28
N ALA A 200 -2.75 -10.72 11.37
CA ALA A 200 -1.98 -10.85 10.13
C ALA A 200 -0.50 -11.13 10.39
N ARG A 201 0.10 -10.40 11.34
CA ARG A 201 1.49 -10.63 11.76
C ARG A 201 1.69 -12.03 12.38
N ALA A 202 0.76 -12.49 13.22
CA ALA A 202 0.81 -13.82 13.79
C ALA A 202 0.73 -14.93 12.72
N GLN A 203 -0.16 -14.78 11.74
CA GLN A 203 -0.27 -15.70 10.62
C GLN A 203 0.98 -15.67 9.72
N LEU A 204 1.49 -14.47 9.39
CA LEU A 204 2.71 -14.32 8.61
C LEU A 204 3.88 -15.01 9.29
N LYS A 205 4.06 -14.81 10.61
CA LYS A 205 5.10 -15.47 11.39
C LYS A 205 5.01 -16.98 11.28
N ALA A 206 3.82 -17.55 11.48
CA ALA A 206 3.62 -18.99 11.40
C ALA A 206 3.93 -19.55 10.00
N LEU A 207 3.53 -18.84 8.93
CA LEU A 207 3.83 -19.23 7.55
C LEU A 207 5.32 -19.20 7.25
N VAL A 208 6.03 -18.18 7.71
CA VAL A 208 7.48 -18.03 7.53
C VAL A 208 8.23 -19.12 8.31
N GLU A 209 7.86 -19.38 9.57
CA GLU A 209 8.46 -20.44 10.40
C GLU A 209 8.26 -21.83 9.79
N LEU A 210 7.08 -22.10 9.24
CA LEU A 210 6.78 -23.35 8.54
C LEU A 210 7.67 -23.51 7.30
N ALA A 211 7.74 -22.49 6.44
CA ALA A 211 8.55 -22.52 5.22
C ALA A 211 10.06 -22.64 5.51
N MET A 212 10.55 -22.00 6.56
CA MET A 212 11.94 -22.17 7.01
C MET A 212 12.20 -23.56 7.59
N GLY A 213 11.26 -24.13 8.36
CA GLY A 213 11.36 -25.47 8.92
C GLY A 213 11.35 -26.57 7.86
N GLU A 214 10.56 -26.44 6.81
CA GLU A 214 10.55 -27.35 5.66
C GLU A 214 11.86 -27.32 4.89
N LYS A 215 12.43 -26.12 4.67
CA LYS A 215 13.70 -25.95 3.97
C LYS A 215 14.87 -26.60 4.71
N LEU A 216 14.92 -26.49 6.04
CA LEU A 216 15.95 -27.13 6.87
C LEU A 216 15.83 -28.67 6.83
N ARG A 217 14.64 -29.24 6.56
CA ARG A 217 14.42 -30.69 6.44
C ARG A 217 14.67 -31.22 5.04
N GLY A 218 14.46 -30.40 4.00
CA GLY A 218 14.63 -30.79 2.59
C GLY A 218 16.06 -30.63 2.05
N GLY A 219 16.97 -30.02 2.80
CA GLY A 219 18.38 -29.80 2.43
C GLY A 219 19.33 -30.91 2.86
N LYS A 220 18.87 -32.19 2.97
CA LYS A 220 19.72 -33.36 3.18
C LYS A 220 19.84 -34.16 1.90
#